data_a6a7adc426cba73ff8e3daf0ba3a5e05
#
_entry.id   a6a7adc426cba73ff8e3daf0ba3a5e05
#
_cell.length_a   1.000
_cell.length_b   1.000
_cell.length_c   1.000
_cell.angle_alpha   90.00
_cell.angle_beta   90.00
_cell.angle_gamma   90.00
#
_symmetry.space_group_name_H-M   'P 1'
#
loop_
_entity.id
_entity.type
_entity.pdbx_description
1 polymer ?
#
loop_
_entity_poly.entity_id
_entity_poly.type
_entity_poly.pdbx_seq_one_letter_code
_entity_poly.pdbx_strand_id
1 'polypeptide(L)'
;MPETPPDGPSGRRVQAVQISCNILEALREMDGASVSELAEHLGRSKATIHSHLATLADNELVVRHDGTNQISLRFVDIGEYAKNRIDIYNVAKEEVDRLAEETGEVAQFMVEEHGRGVYLHKARGENAAQTASYAGNRSGLDCT
;
A
#
# COMPACT_ATOMS: atom_id res chain seq x y z
N MET A 1 5.62 -23.13 23.19
CA MET A 1 6.59 -22.08 22.83
C MET A 1 6.45 -21.82 21.35
N PRO A 2 5.91 -20.68 20.93
CA PRO A 2 6.02 -20.32 19.54
C PRO A 2 7.50 -20.01 19.27
N GLU A 3 8.11 -20.76 18.39
CA GLU A 3 9.46 -20.50 17.92
C GLU A 3 9.44 -19.15 17.21
N THR A 4 10.23 -18.21 17.72
CA THR A 4 10.59 -17.00 16.99
C THR A 4 11.17 -17.45 15.65
N PRO A 5 10.66 -16.99 14.48
CA PRO A 5 11.28 -17.33 13.22
C PRO A 5 12.74 -16.86 13.29
N PRO A 6 13.70 -17.70 12.85
CA PRO A 6 15.11 -17.31 12.87
C PRO A 6 15.23 -16.01 12.08
N ASP A 7 15.90 -15.02 12.68
CA ASP A 7 16.39 -13.86 11.95
C ASP A 7 17.07 -14.37 10.69
N GLY A 8 16.37 -14.26 9.56
CA GLY A 8 16.97 -14.52 8.27
C GLY A 8 18.21 -13.66 8.16
N PRO A 9 19.26 -14.09 7.44
CA PRO A 9 20.50 -13.34 7.35
C PRO A 9 20.14 -11.90 7.03
N SER A 10 20.62 -10.96 7.86
CA SER A 10 20.45 -9.54 7.63
C SER A 10 21.23 -9.21 6.35
N GLY A 11 20.57 -9.50 5.22
CA GLY A 11 21.10 -9.24 3.90
C GLY A 11 21.48 -7.77 3.85
N ARG A 12 22.64 -7.48 3.26
CA ARG A 12 23.12 -6.12 3.04
C ARG A 12 22.00 -5.31 2.37
N ARG A 13 21.42 -4.39 3.10
CA ARG A 13 20.35 -3.53 2.58
C ARG A 13 20.93 -2.59 1.52
N VAL A 14 20.24 -2.46 0.40
CA VAL A 14 20.61 -1.56 -0.68
C VAL A 14 19.99 -0.20 -0.42
N GLN A 15 20.82 0.77 -0.05
CA GLN A 15 20.37 2.10 0.34
C GLN A 15 19.59 2.81 -0.78
N ALA A 16 19.97 2.65 -2.04
CA ALA A 16 19.26 3.23 -3.16
C ALA A 16 17.79 2.74 -3.24
N VAL A 17 17.57 1.44 -3.02
CA VAL A 17 16.21 0.87 -2.99
C VAL A 17 15.41 1.44 -1.83
N GLN A 18 16.03 1.58 -0.65
CA GLN A 18 15.39 2.18 0.52
C GLN A 18 14.96 3.63 0.25
N ILE A 19 15.81 4.42 -0.40
CA ILE A 19 15.48 5.81 -0.77
C ILE A 19 14.28 5.83 -1.73
N SER A 20 14.26 4.96 -2.74
CA SER A 20 13.12 4.86 -3.67
C SER A 20 11.82 4.48 -2.95
N CYS A 21 11.86 3.53 -2.02
CA CYS A 21 10.70 3.17 -1.21
C CYS A 21 10.22 4.37 -0.36
N ASN A 22 11.13 5.11 0.25
CA ASN A 22 10.79 6.28 1.05
C ASN A 22 10.17 7.41 0.18
N ILE A 23 10.64 7.57 -1.06
CA ILE A 23 10.05 8.53 -2.01
C ILE A 23 8.61 8.14 -2.34
N LEU A 24 8.36 6.86 -2.63
CA LEU A 24 7.01 6.38 -2.93
C LEU A 24 6.05 6.60 -1.77
N GLU A 25 6.46 6.30 -0.53
CA GLU A 25 5.65 6.57 0.65
C GLU A 25 5.42 8.07 0.88
N ALA A 26 6.44 8.90 0.71
CA ALA A 26 6.30 10.35 0.83
C ALA A 26 5.31 10.92 -0.20
N LEU A 27 5.38 10.47 -1.45
CA LEU A 27 4.44 10.88 -2.50
C LEU A 27 3.00 10.51 -2.16
N ARG A 28 2.78 9.36 -1.53
CA ARG A 28 1.47 8.93 -1.06
C ARG A 28 0.95 9.78 0.10
N GLU A 29 1.80 10.07 1.07
CA GLU A 29 1.45 10.86 2.27
C GLU A 29 1.19 12.33 1.94
N MET A 30 1.94 12.90 1.00
CA MET A 30 1.87 14.30 0.59
C MET A 30 0.87 14.56 -0.55
N ASP A 31 0.20 13.52 -1.06
CA ASP A 31 -0.68 13.60 -2.24
C ASP A 31 0.02 14.20 -3.47
N GLY A 32 1.25 13.77 -3.69
CA GLY A 32 2.14 14.30 -4.69
C GLY A 32 3.09 15.38 -4.17
N ALA A 33 4.25 15.51 -4.80
CA ALA A 33 5.25 16.48 -4.38
C ALA A 33 6.23 16.84 -5.51
N SER A 34 6.81 18.02 -5.42
CA SER A 34 7.95 18.44 -6.23
C SER A 34 9.25 17.81 -5.74
N VAL A 35 10.30 17.88 -6.56
CA VAL A 35 11.65 17.45 -6.15
C VAL A 35 12.11 18.17 -4.89
N SER A 36 11.82 19.47 -4.79
CA SER A 36 12.25 20.30 -3.65
C SER A 36 11.57 19.89 -2.36
N GLU A 37 10.25 19.66 -2.40
CA GLU A 37 9.47 19.22 -1.25
C GLU A 37 9.92 17.83 -0.76
N LEU A 38 10.15 16.90 -1.69
CA LEU A 38 10.68 15.58 -1.34
C LEU A 38 12.10 15.65 -0.75
N ALA A 39 12.96 16.50 -1.31
CA ALA A 39 14.31 16.68 -0.81
C ALA A 39 14.33 17.20 0.64
N GLU A 40 13.47 18.18 0.94
CA GLU A 40 13.29 18.69 2.29
C GLU A 40 12.70 17.65 3.23
N HIS A 41 11.58 17.02 2.84
CA HIS A 41 10.88 16.02 3.64
C HIS A 41 11.76 14.83 4.01
N LEU A 42 12.56 14.35 3.06
CA LEU A 42 13.42 13.16 3.25
C LEU A 42 14.86 13.49 3.71
N GLY A 43 15.20 14.77 3.85
CA GLY A 43 16.55 15.20 4.25
C GLY A 43 17.62 14.76 3.25
N ARG A 44 17.34 14.86 1.95
CA ARG A 44 18.22 14.44 0.85
C ARG A 44 18.50 15.58 -0.12
N SER A 45 19.58 15.48 -0.89
CA SER A 45 19.86 16.46 -1.94
C SER A 45 18.84 16.36 -3.07
N LYS A 46 18.52 17.49 -3.71
CA LYS A 46 17.65 17.51 -4.90
C LYS A 46 18.18 16.63 -6.04
N ALA A 47 19.51 16.56 -6.20
CA ALA A 47 20.14 15.71 -7.20
C ALA A 47 19.85 14.22 -6.93
N THR A 48 19.96 13.78 -5.67
CA THR A 48 19.60 12.41 -5.28
C THR A 48 18.15 12.11 -5.57
N ILE A 49 17.24 12.96 -5.11
CA ILE A 49 15.80 12.78 -5.34
C ILE A 49 15.48 12.74 -6.84
N HIS A 50 16.05 13.66 -7.62
CA HIS A 50 15.84 13.72 -9.07
C HIS A 50 16.27 12.41 -9.77
N SER A 51 17.44 11.86 -9.40
CA SER A 51 17.94 10.61 -10.00
C SER A 51 17.03 9.43 -9.68
N HIS A 52 16.53 9.33 -8.43
CA HIS A 52 15.60 8.28 -8.04
C HIS A 52 14.25 8.42 -8.74
N LEU A 53 13.70 9.63 -8.82
CA LEU A 53 12.45 9.90 -9.53
C LEU A 53 12.56 9.59 -11.03
N ALA A 54 13.69 9.90 -11.66
CA ALA A 54 13.92 9.54 -13.06
C ALA A 54 13.85 8.02 -13.25
N THR A 55 14.54 7.24 -12.41
CA THR A 55 14.49 5.78 -12.47
C THR A 55 13.08 5.23 -12.19
N LEU A 56 12.37 5.79 -11.21
CA LEU A 56 10.99 5.40 -10.91
C LEU A 56 10.05 5.71 -12.08
N ALA A 57 10.22 6.86 -12.74
CA ALA A 57 9.45 7.24 -13.91
C ALA A 57 9.75 6.36 -15.13
N ASP A 58 11.02 6.01 -15.38
CA ASP A 58 11.43 5.07 -16.42
C ASP A 58 10.81 3.67 -16.24
N ASN A 59 10.54 3.29 -14.99
CA ASN A 59 9.83 2.05 -14.64
C ASN A 59 8.32 2.26 -14.50
N GLU A 60 7.79 3.40 -14.88
CA GLU A 60 6.36 3.73 -14.85
C GLU A 60 5.73 3.69 -13.44
N LEU A 61 6.54 3.80 -12.38
CA LEU A 61 6.05 3.80 -10.99
C LEU A 61 5.65 5.19 -10.49
N VAL A 62 6.14 6.23 -11.15
CA VAL A 62 5.84 7.64 -10.87
C VAL A 62 5.46 8.33 -12.17
N VAL A 63 4.49 9.23 -12.09
CA VAL A 63 4.12 10.16 -13.17
C VAL A 63 4.38 11.59 -12.73
N ARG A 64 4.62 12.48 -13.70
CA ARG A 64 4.85 13.89 -13.43
C ARG A 64 3.87 14.76 -14.21
N HIS A 65 3.18 15.64 -13.50
CA HIS A 65 2.28 16.64 -14.06
C HIS A 65 2.61 18.02 -13.46
N ASP A 66 2.88 18.99 -14.30
CA ASP A 66 3.12 20.39 -13.89
C ASP A 66 4.16 20.55 -12.75
N GLY A 67 5.24 19.78 -12.83
CA GLY A 67 6.31 19.81 -11.82
C GLY A 67 6.06 19.00 -10.56
N THR A 68 4.87 18.45 -10.40
CA THR A 68 4.48 17.58 -9.29
C THR A 68 4.63 16.11 -9.69
N ASN A 69 5.31 15.32 -8.85
CA ASN A 69 5.42 13.88 -9.03
C ASN A 69 4.32 13.19 -8.23
N GLN A 70 3.75 12.14 -8.77
CA GLN A 70 2.67 11.37 -8.15
C GLN A 70 2.89 9.88 -8.37
N ILE A 71 2.29 9.06 -7.48
CA ILE A 71 2.23 7.61 -7.65
C ILE A 71 1.45 7.29 -8.94
N SER A 72 1.99 6.39 -9.76
CA SER A 72 1.34 6.01 -11.02
C SER A 72 0.23 4.96 -10.81
N LEU A 73 -0.67 4.87 -11.78
CA LEU A 73 -1.71 3.83 -11.82
C LEU A 73 -1.17 2.41 -12.06
N ARG A 74 0.12 2.25 -12.39
CA ARG A 74 0.77 0.94 -12.47
C ARG A 74 0.68 0.16 -11.16
N PHE A 75 0.63 0.86 -10.02
CA PHE A 75 0.42 0.23 -8.72
C PHE A 75 -0.93 -0.48 -8.58
N VAL A 76 -1.94 -0.06 -9.33
CA VAL A 76 -3.24 -0.77 -9.39
C VAL A 76 -3.05 -2.15 -10.01
N ASP A 77 -2.34 -2.24 -11.13
CA ASP A 77 -2.03 -3.51 -11.80
C ASP A 77 -1.22 -4.45 -10.89
N ILE A 78 -0.17 -3.93 -10.26
CA ILE A 78 0.66 -4.69 -9.31
C ILE A 78 -0.18 -5.16 -8.11
N GLY A 79 -1.01 -4.29 -7.57
CA GLY A 79 -1.88 -4.59 -6.43
C GLY A 79 -2.95 -5.62 -6.77
N GLU A 80 -3.60 -5.51 -7.93
CA GLU A 80 -4.58 -6.51 -8.42
C GLU A 80 -3.93 -7.88 -8.63
N TYR A 81 -2.73 -7.92 -9.23
CA TYR A 81 -1.96 -9.16 -9.33
C TYR A 81 -1.69 -9.77 -7.95
N ALA A 82 -1.20 -9.00 -7.00
CA ALA A 82 -0.89 -9.47 -5.65
C ALA A 82 -2.14 -10.02 -4.93
N LYS A 83 -3.27 -9.33 -5.06
CA LYS A 83 -4.55 -9.71 -4.47
C LYS A 83 -5.11 -11.00 -5.09
N ASN A 84 -5.05 -11.12 -6.42
CA ASN A 84 -5.57 -12.27 -7.14
C ASN A 84 -4.73 -13.56 -6.95
N ARG A 85 -3.52 -13.46 -6.38
CA ARG A 85 -2.73 -14.63 -5.96
C ARG A 85 -3.31 -15.34 -4.74
N ILE A 86 -4.21 -14.70 -4.02
CA ILE A 86 -4.84 -15.27 -2.83
C ILE A 86 -6.01 -16.16 -3.28
N ASP A 87 -5.82 -17.46 -3.29
CA ASP A 87 -6.78 -18.44 -3.85
C ASP A 87 -8.21 -18.25 -3.33
N ILE A 88 -8.34 -17.93 -2.04
CA ILE A 88 -9.64 -17.74 -1.40
C ILE A 88 -10.28 -16.37 -1.71
N TYR A 89 -9.58 -15.43 -2.36
CA TYR A 89 -10.05 -14.07 -2.50
C TYR A 89 -11.41 -13.96 -3.20
N ASN A 90 -11.60 -14.65 -4.33
CA ASN A 90 -12.83 -14.58 -5.10
C ASN A 90 -14.04 -15.14 -4.32
N VAL A 91 -13.84 -16.26 -3.63
CA VAL A 91 -14.88 -16.87 -2.79
C VAL A 91 -15.20 -15.96 -1.60
N ALA A 92 -14.18 -15.45 -0.92
CA ALA A 92 -14.34 -14.55 0.22
C ALA A 92 -15.03 -13.24 -0.18
N LYS A 93 -14.75 -12.70 -1.36
CA LYS A 93 -15.40 -11.50 -1.88
C LYS A 93 -16.91 -11.69 -2.00
N GLU A 94 -17.35 -12.77 -2.63
CA GLU A 94 -18.78 -13.07 -2.80
C GLU A 94 -19.48 -13.22 -1.44
N GLU A 95 -18.85 -13.91 -0.48
CA GLU A 95 -19.39 -14.09 0.86
C GLU A 95 -19.45 -12.78 1.65
N VAL A 96 -18.46 -11.91 1.50
CA VAL A 96 -18.45 -10.58 2.14
C VAL A 96 -19.55 -9.69 1.57
N ASP A 97 -19.75 -9.70 0.26
CA ASP A 97 -20.81 -8.95 -0.40
C ASP A 97 -22.20 -9.42 0.11
N ARG A 98 -22.41 -10.75 0.16
CA ARG A 98 -23.65 -11.35 0.68
C ARG A 98 -23.88 -11.00 2.15
N LEU A 99 -22.86 -11.09 2.99
CA LEU A 99 -22.95 -10.77 4.41
C LEU A 99 -23.34 -9.31 4.65
N ALA A 100 -22.77 -8.38 3.87
CA ALA A 100 -23.12 -6.96 3.95
C ALA A 100 -24.58 -6.71 3.56
N GLU A 101 -25.09 -7.37 2.51
CA GLU A 101 -26.50 -7.29 2.11
C GLU A 101 -27.44 -7.84 3.19
N GLU A 102 -27.15 -9.03 3.70
CA GLU A 102 -27.99 -9.72 4.70
C GLU A 102 -28.07 -8.97 6.04
N THR A 103 -26.95 -8.38 6.47
CA THR A 103 -26.87 -7.71 7.79
C THR A 103 -27.18 -6.23 7.74
N GLY A 104 -27.05 -5.60 6.57
CA GLY A 104 -27.10 -4.15 6.41
C GLY A 104 -25.86 -3.41 6.91
N GLU A 105 -24.84 -4.13 7.39
CA GLU A 105 -23.63 -3.59 8.02
C GLU A 105 -22.40 -3.61 7.09
N VAL A 106 -21.24 -3.18 7.59
CA VAL A 106 -19.95 -3.31 6.90
C VAL A 106 -19.43 -4.73 7.07
N ALA A 107 -19.11 -5.40 5.97
CA ALA A 107 -18.36 -6.65 5.97
C ALA A 107 -17.00 -6.45 5.27
N GLN A 108 -15.96 -7.11 5.77
CA GLN A 108 -14.60 -6.95 5.27
C GLN A 108 -13.87 -8.28 5.22
N PHE A 109 -13.03 -8.46 4.20
CA PHE A 109 -12.07 -9.55 4.11
C PHE A 109 -10.66 -9.02 4.33
N MET A 110 -9.98 -9.61 5.29
CA MET A 110 -8.63 -9.21 5.68
C MET A 110 -7.74 -10.46 5.78
N VAL A 111 -6.50 -10.31 5.38
CA VAL A 111 -5.45 -11.34 5.54
C VAL A 111 -4.28 -10.76 6.35
N GLU A 112 -3.52 -11.64 6.98
CA GLU A 112 -2.30 -11.24 7.66
C GLU A 112 -1.13 -11.24 6.67
N GLU A 113 -0.32 -10.16 6.69
CA GLU A 113 0.94 -10.06 5.97
C GLU A 113 1.91 -9.14 6.74
N HIS A 114 3.12 -9.61 6.98
CA HIS A 114 4.15 -8.87 7.75
C HIS A 114 3.69 -8.43 9.16
N GLY A 115 2.91 -9.26 9.85
CA GLY A 115 2.39 -8.95 11.19
C GLY A 115 1.31 -7.87 11.19
N ARG A 116 0.69 -7.59 10.05
CA ARG A 116 -0.38 -6.62 9.90
C ARG A 116 -1.58 -7.23 9.20
N GLY A 117 -2.76 -6.76 9.55
CA GLY A 117 -3.98 -7.05 8.78
C GLY A 117 -4.04 -6.19 7.53
N VAL A 118 -4.19 -6.82 6.37
CA VAL A 118 -4.35 -6.14 5.08
C VAL A 118 -5.77 -6.36 4.61
N TYR A 119 -6.54 -5.28 4.45
CA TYR A 119 -7.90 -5.35 3.91
C TYR A 119 -7.85 -5.58 2.41
N LEU A 120 -8.46 -6.67 1.95
CA LEU A 120 -8.50 -7.01 0.52
C LEU A 120 -9.85 -6.67 -0.13
N HIS A 121 -10.93 -6.74 0.63
CA HIS A 121 -12.27 -6.40 0.14
C HIS A 121 -13.14 -5.81 1.25
N LYS A 122 -14.03 -4.92 0.87
CA LYS A 122 -15.00 -4.27 1.76
C LYS A 122 -16.32 -4.11 1.03
N ALA A 123 -17.39 -4.59 1.64
CA ALA A 123 -18.75 -4.35 1.21
C ALA A 123 -19.52 -3.56 2.29
N ARG A 124 -20.51 -2.81 1.87
CA ARG A 124 -21.32 -1.98 2.76
C ARG A 124 -22.80 -2.29 2.54
N GLY A 125 -23.48 -2.62 3.62
CA GLY A 125 -24.92 -2.71 3.64
C GLY A 125 -25.60 -1.34 3.79
N GLU A 126 -26.91 -1.30 3.73
CA GLU A 126 -27.71 -0.06 3.73
C GLU A 126 -27.57 0.77 5.02
N ASN A 127 -27.33 0.11 6.16
CA ASN A 127 -27.23 0.75 7.48
C ASN A 127 -25.78 0.99 7.93
N ALA A 128 -24.82 0.66 7.07
CA ALA A 128 -23.41 0.65 7.41
C ALA A 128 -22.86 2.03 7.76
N ALA A 129 -22.24 2.16 8.93
CA ALA A 129 -21.51 3.35 9.31
C ALA A 129 -20.33 3.61 8.33
N GLN A 130 -19.93 4.88 8.22
CA GLN A 130 -18.71 5.21 7.46
C GLN A 130 -17.47 4.72 8.21
N THR A 131 -16.68 3.91 7.56
CA THR A 131 -15.37 3.47 8.08
C THR A 131 -14.27 3.89 7.12
N ALA A 132 -13.11 4.26 7.66
CA ALA A 132 -11.97 4.75 6.89
C ALA A 132 -11.18 3.64 6.16
N SER A 133 -11.50 2.36 6.40
CA SER A 133 -10.79 1.24 5.77
C SER A 133 -11.07 1.15 4.27
N TYR A 134 -10.08 0.78 3.49
CA TYR A 134 -10.13 0.57 2.05
C TYR A 134 -9.23 -0.62 1.65
N ALA A 135 -9.42 -1.17 0.46
CA ALA A 135 -8.59 -2.26 -0.05
C ALA A 135 -7.11 -1.84 -0.13
N GLY A 136 -6.22 -2.64 0.45
CA GLY A 136 -4.79 -2.32 0.61
C GLY A 136 -4.44 -1.59 1.90
N ASN A 137 -5.42 -1.08 2.64
CA ASN A 137 -5.17 -0.47 3.94
C ASN A 137 -4.63 -1.52 4.93
N ARG A 138 -3.67 -1.12 5.76
CA ARG A 138 -3.04 -1.96 6.77
C ARG A 138 -3.39 -1.50 8.17
N SER A 139 -3.67 -2.44 9.06
CA SER A 139 -3.89 -2.18 10.48
C SER A 139 -3.06 -3.12 11.35
N GLY A 140 -2.74 -2.70 12.58
CA GLY A 140 -2.18 -3.62 13.56
C GLY A 140 -3.18 -4.73 13.88
N LEU A 141 -2.68 -5.93 14.15
CA LEU A 141 -3.52 -7.07 14.56
C LEU A 141 -3.90 -7.02 16.04
N ASP A 142 -3.30 -6.13 16.79
CA ASP A 142 -3.49 -5.86 18.21
C ASP A 142 -4.55 -4.78 18.50
N CYS A 143 -5.17 -4.24 17.48
CA CYS A 143 -6.30 -3.31 17.61
C CYS A 143 -7.60 -4.10 17.83
N THR A 144 -7.85 -4.45 19.08
CA THR A 144 -9.18 -4.88 19.54
C THR A 144 -9.93 -3.72 20.14
#